data_87f895798c4004c391f2608874c80f4e
#
_entry.id   87f895798c4004c391f2608874c80f4e
#
_cell.length_a   1.000
_cell.length_b   1.000
_cell.length_c   1.000
_cell.angle_alpha   90.00
_cell.angle_beta   90.00
_cell.angle_gamma   90.00
#
_symmetry.space_group_name_H-M   'P 1'
#
loop_
_entity.id
_entity.type
_entity.pdbx_description
1 polymer ?
#
loop_
_entity_poly.entity_id
_entity_poly.type
_entity_poly.pdbx_seq_one_letter_code
_entity_poly.pdbx_strand_id
1 'polypeptide(L)'
;MDRKQKTVMIVEDDLILNLLYESYLEKLGYGAEGELVYGKTAIEVAKRINPDLILMDISLEGDMDGISAMLEIRKFSDVPVIYITGNSDPYHVERAKETNYLDYLVKPIEFDVLRKSIEKNFEKLSK
;
A
#
# COMPACT_ATOMS: atom_id res chain seq x y z
N MET A 1 4.33 10.40 -27.24
CA MET A 1 4.27 11.07 -25.94
C MET A 1 4.45 10.08 -24.81
N ASP A 2 5.38 10.39 -23.95
CA ASP A 2 5.67 9.50 -22.84
C ASP A 2 4.67 9.68 -21.72
N ARG A 3 4.11 8.56 -21.32
CA ARG A 3 3.22 8.55 -20.18
C ARG A 3 4.06 8.33 -18.93
N LYS A 4 3.96 9.24 -18.00
CA LYS A 4 4.69 9.11 -16.74
C LYS A 4 4.24 7.86 -16.01
N GLN A 5 5.20 7.02 -15.63
CA GLN A 5 4.90 5.79 -14.91
C GLN A 5 4.38 6.13 -13.51
N LYS A 6 3.29 5.46 -13.12
CA LYS A 6 2.75 5.65 -11.78
C LYS A 6 3.60 4.91 -10.76
N THR A 7 3.76 5.53 -9.60
CA THR A 7 4.60 5.02 -8.53
C THR A 7 3.75 4.44 -7.41
N VAL A 8 4.09 3.22 -7.01
CA VAL A 8 3.47 2.55 -5.87
C VAL A 8 4.50 2.44 -4.75
N MET A 9 4.14 2.94 -3.58
CA MET A 9 4.98 2.84 -2.39
C MET A 9 4.59 1.58 -1.64
N ILE A 10 5.58 0.73 -1.36
CA ILE A 10 5.36 -0.53 -0.64
C ILE A 10 5.82 -0.33 0.80
N VAL A 11 4.91 -0.58 1.74
CA VAL A 11 5.23 -0.51 3.17
C VAL A 11 5.06 -1.91 3.74
N GLU A 12 6.17 -2.61 3.85
CA GLU A 12 6.23 -4.01 4.28
C GLU A 12 7.59 -4.23 4.93
N ASP A 13 7.60 -4.71 6.16
CA ASP A 13 8.84 -4.90 6.91
C ASP A 13 9.49 -6.27 6.69
N ASP A 14 8.83 -7.18 6.01
CA ASP A 14 9.42 -8.45 5.59
C ASP A 14 10.09 -8.24 4.24
N LEU A 15 11.42 -8.38 4.20
CA LEU A 15 12.19 -8.11 2.99
C LEU A 15 11.76 -8.99 1.82
N ILE A 16 11.50 -10.26 2.07
CA ILE A 16 11.11 -11.18 1.00
C ILE A 16 9.78 -10.80 0.39
N LEU A 17 8.81 -10.47 1.23
CA LEU A 17 7.50 -10.04 0.74
C LEU A 17 7.59 -8.69 0.03
N ASN A 18 8.42 -7.79 0.55
CA ASN A 18 8.63 -6.50 -0.09
C ASN A 18 9.13 -6.67 -1.52
N LEU A 19 10.16 -7.52 -1.70
CA LEU A 19 10.72 -7.79 -3.02
C LEU A 19 9.71 -8.50 -3.92
N LEU A 20 8.90 -9.38 -3.37
CA LEU A 20 7.89 -10.08 -4.14
C LEU A 20 6.84 -9.10 -4.68
N TYR A 21 6.35 -8.19 -3.83
CA TYR A 21 5.37 -7.21 -4.25
C TYR A 21 5.95 -6.24 -5.27
N GLU A 22 7.21 -5.86 -5.10
CA GLU A 22 7.91 -5.03 -6.07
C GLU A 22 7.91 -5.71 -7.44
N SER A 23 8.22 -7.00 -7.47
CA SER A 23 8.21 -7.79 -8.70
C SER A 23 6.82 -7.81 -9.35
N TYR A 24 5.77 -8.00 -8.55
CA TYR A 24 4.41 -7.99 -9.06
C TYR A 24 4.06 -6.65 -9.71
N LEU A 25 4.41 -5.55 -9.04
CA LEU A 25 4.07 -4.23 -9.53
C LEU A 25 4.83 -3.88 -10.80
N GLU A 26 6.09 -4.31 -10.89
CA GLU A 26 6.87 -4.10 -12.10
C GLU A 26 6.27 -4.82 -13.29
N LYS A 27 5.76 -6.03 -13.08
CA LYS A 27 5.07 -6.77 -14.14
C LYS A 27 3.81 -6.06 -14.61
N LEU A 28 3.19 -5.29 -13.73
CA LEU A 28 1.99 -4.53 -14.05
C LEU A 28 2.30 -3.17 -14.65
N GLY A 29 3.58 -2.81 -14.75
CA GLY A 29 3.98 -1.56 -15.37
C GLY A 29 4.11 -0.37 -14.42
N TYR A 30 4.15 -0.62 -13.12
CA TYR A 30 4.28 0.44 -12.13
C TYR A 30 5.72 0.58 -11.65
N GLY A 31 6.10 1.82 -11.27
CA GLY A 31 7.34 2.04 -10.57
C GLY A 31 7.10 1.71 -9.10
N ALA A 32 7.94 0.87 -8.53
CA ALA A 32 7.79 0.45 -7.14
C ALA A 32 8.89 1.03 -6.28
N GLU A 33 8.49 1.73 -5.22
CA GLU A 33 9.42 2.26 -4.21
C GLU A 33 9.23 1.39 -2.97
N GLY A 34 10.07 0.36 -2.87
CA GLY A 34 9.96 -0.62 -1.80
C GLY A 34 11.18 -0.67 -0.93
N GLU A 35 11.29 0.26 0.01
CA GLU A 35 12.31 0.19 1.03
C GLU A 35 11.71 -0.47 2.26
N LEU A 36 12.58 -1.03 3.11
CA LEU A 36 12.13 -1.53 4.40
C LEU A 36 11.78 -0.33 5.27
N VAL A 37 10.50 -0.05 5.37
CA VAL A 37 10.04 1.10 6.15
C VAL A 37 9.08 0.66 7.24
N TYR A 38 9.15 1.35 8.36
CA TYR A 38 8.22 1.16 9.47
C TYR A 38 7.18 2.27 9.42
N GLY A 39 6.15 2.17 10.27
CA GLY A 39 5.06 3.11 10.24
C GLY A 39 5.48 4.58 10.24
N LYS A 40 6.40 4.95 11.15
CA LYS A 40 6.86 6.33 11.23
C LYS A 40 7.63 6.75 9.98
N THR A 41 8.47 5.86 9.48
CA THR A 41 9.26 6.11 8.28
C THR A 41 8.35 6.23 7.05
N ALA A 42 7.28 5.45 7.03
CA ALA A 42 6.33 5.49 5.91
C ALA A 42 5.71 6.87 5.75
N ILE A 43 5.41 7.54 6.85
CA ILE A 43 4.84 8.89 6.80
C ILE A 43 5.80 9.85 6.10
N GLU A 44 7.07 9.81 6.48
CA GLU A 44 8.11 10.66 5.89
C GLU A 44 8.34 10.35 4.42
N VAL A 45 8.41 9.06 4.08
CA VAL A 45 8.62 8.63 2.70
C VAL A 45 7.44 9.06 1.83
N ALA A 46 6.21 8.92 2.35
CA ALA A 46 5.02 9.32 1.60
C ALA A 46 5.04 10.81 1.27
N LYS A 47 5.52 11.63 2.19
CA LYS A 47 5.66 13.07 1.92
C LYS A 47 6.71 13.35 0.85
N ARG A 48 7.83 12.62 0.91
CA ARG A 48 8.95 12.86 0.02
C ARG A 48 8.67 12.41 -1.41
N ILE A 49 8.10 11.23 -1.59
CA ILE A 49 7.92 10.68 -2.94
C ILE A 49 6.53 10.94 -3.52
N ASN A 50 5.57 11.30 -2.69
CA ASN A 50 4.19 11.55 -3.13
C ASN A 50 3.69 10.45 -4.07
N PRO A 51 3.55 9.20 -3.58
CA PRO A 51 3.19 8.07 -4.44
C PRO A 51 1.77 8.17 -4.97
N ASP A 52 1.50 7.44 -6.05
CA ASP A 52 0.16 7.37 -6.64
C ASP A 52 -0.72 6.34 -5.94
N LEU A 53 -0.10 5.38 -5.28
CA LEU A 53 -0.78 4.31 -4.56
C LEU A 53 0.14 3.81 -3.46
N ILE A 54 -0.44 3.45 -2.32
CA ILE A 54 0.32 2.82 -1.23
C ILE A 54 -0.19 1.40 -1.05
N LEU A 55 0.75 0.46 -1.00
CA LEU A 55 0.49 -0.92 -0.64
C LEU A 55 0.99 -1.08 0.78
N MET A 56 0.08 -1.21 1.73
CA MET A 56 0.39 -1.05 3.17
C MET A 56 0.12 -2.31 3.97
N ASP A 57 1.17 -2.86 4.57
CA ASP A 57 1.01 -3.93 5.55
C ASP A 57 0.49 -3.32 6.84
N ILE A 58 -0.54 -3.93 7.41
CA ILE A 58 -1.11 -3.45 8.67
C ILE A 58 -0.21 -3.83 9.85
N SER A 59 0.34 -5.03 9.83
CA SER A 59 1.12 -5.57 10.96
C SER A 59 2.59 -5.19 10.87
N LEU A 60 2.89 -3.92 10.97
CA LEU A 60 4.27 -3.44 10.94
C LEU A 60 4.90 -3.54 12.32
N GLU A 61 6.22 -3.78 12.35
CA GLU A 61 6.96 -3.76 13.60
C GLU A 61 7.09 -2.33 14.10
N GLY A 62 7.22 -2.18 15.40
CA GLY A 62 7.37 -0.89 16.03
C GLY A 62 6.08 -0.43 16.69
N ASP A 63 6.04 0.84 17.07
CA ASP A 63 4.93 1.40 17.84
C ASP A 63 3.71 1.77 17.01
N MET A 64 3.86 1.75 15.69
CA MET A 64 2.80 2.25 14.80
C MET A 64 2.48 1.21 13.74
N ASP A 65 1.24 0.72 13.72
CA ASP A 65 0.81 -0.20 12.67
C ASP A 65 0.46 0.57 11.39
N GLY A 66 0.14 -0.18 10.32
CA GLY A 66 -0.11 0.43 9.02
C GLY A 66 -1.33 1.35 9.00
N ILE A 67 -2.36 1.01 9.77
CA ILE A 67 -3.56 1.86 9.81
C ILE A 67 -3.25 3.17 10.50
N SER A 68 -2.52 3.12 11.61
CA SER A 68 -2.11 4.34 12.32
C SER A 68 -1.25 5.22 11.42
N ALA A 69 -0.34 4.62 10.65
CA ALA A 69 0.46 5.36 9.69
C ALA A 69 -0.42 6.04 8.65
N MET A 70 -1.43 5.32 8.12
CA MET A 70 -2.33 5.92 7.13
C MET A 70 -3.17 7.05 7.70
N LEU A 71 -3.59 6.95 8.96
CA LEU A 71 -4.32 8.04 9.58
C LEU A 71 -3.47 9.32 9.62
N GLU A 72 -2.17 9.19 9.87
CA GLU A 72 -1.26 10.32 9.81
C GLU A 72 -1.07 10.83 8.39
N ILE A 73 -0.92 9.90 7.43
CA ILE A 73 -0.77 10.27 6.02
C ILE A 73 -2.00 11.01 5.52
N ARG A 74 -3.19 10.60 5.97
CA ARG A 74 -4.45 11.26 5.57
C ARG A 74 -4.53 12.73 5.98
N LYS A 75 -3.70 13.18 6.91
CA LYS A 75 -3.67 14.58 7.30
C LYS A 75 -3.11 15.48 6.19
N PHE A 76 -2.36 14.91 5.25
CA PHE A 76 -1.75 15.70 4.17
C PHE A 76 -1.95 15.10 2.78
N SER A 77 -2.56 13.93 2.64
CA SER A 77 -2.68 13.27 1.34
C SER A 77 -3.92 12.39 1.26
N ASP A 78 -4.55 12.41 0.09
CA ASP A 78 -5.67 11.51 -0.22
C ASP A 78 -5.21 10.30 -1.02
N VAL A 79 -3.91 10.00 -0.99
CA VAL A 79 -3.35 8.90 -1.78
C VAL A 79 -4.12 7.59 -1.54
N PRO A 80 -4.52 6.88 -2.61
CA PRO A 80 -5.20 5.60 -2.45
C PRO A 80 -4.33 4.58 -1.72
N VAL A 81 -4.95 3.72 -0.93
CA VAL A 81 -4.23 2.68 -0.19
C VAL A 81 -4.93 1.34 -0.35
N ILE A 82 -4.13 0.29 -0.55
CA ILE A 82 -4.59 -1.09 -0.50
C ILE A 82 -3.87 -1.71 0.68
N TYR A 83 -4.64 -2.22 1.64
CA TYR A 83 -4.06 -2.85 2.81
C TYR A 83 -3.75 -4.32 2.55
N ILE A 84 -2.67 -4.78 3.14
CA ILE A 84 -2.27 -6.18 3.13
C ILE A 84 -2.13 -6.63 4.57
N THR A 85 -2.72 -7.76 4.93
CA THR A 85 -2.66 -8.22 6.31
C THR A 85 -2.65 -9.74 6.38
N GLY A 86 -2.01 -10.27 7.42
CA GLY A 86 -2.07 -11.70 7.71
C GLY A 86 -3.33 -12.06 8.49
N ASN A 87 -4.08 -11.07 8.92
CA ASN A 87 -5.26 -11.29 9.77
C ASN A 87 -6.34 -10.26 9.44
N SER A 88 -7.55 -10.72 9.21
CA SER A 88 -8.68 -9.85 8.85
C SER A 88 -9.67 -9.73 10.02
N ASP A 89 -9.18 -9.54 11.23
CA ASP A 89 -10.07 -9.43 12.40
C ASP A 89 -10.94 -8.16 12.30
N PRO A 90 -12.13 -8.18 12.92
CA PRO A 90 -13.07 -7.05 12.83
C PRO A 90 -12.53 -5.74 13.37
N TYR A 91 -11.64 -5.79 14.36
CA TYR A 91 -11.07 -4.57 14.95
C TYR A 91 -10.26 -3.79 13.93
N HIS A 92 -9.37 -4.48 13.20
CA HIS A 92 -8.54 -3.82 12.19
C HIS A 92 -9.39 -3.36 10.99
N VAL A 93 -10.38 -4.15 10.61
CA VAL A 93 -11.26 -3.77 9.49
C VAL A 93 -12.00 -2.48 9.81
N GLU A 94 -12.52 -2.36 11.03
CA GLU A 94 -13.24 -1.14 11.42
C GLU A 94 -12.33 0.08 11.44
N ARG A 95 -11.12 -0.05 11.98
CA ARG A 95 -10.16 1.05 11.98
C ARG A 95 -9.77 1.46 10.56
N ALA A 96 -9.58 0.48 9.68
CA ALA A 96 -9.18 0.74 8.30
C ALA A 96 -10.20 1.60 7.56
N LYS A 97 -11.48 1.44 7.87
CA LYS A 97 -12.55 2.21 7.21
C LYS A 97 -12.36 3.72 7.37
N GLU A 98 -11.73 4.14 8.45
CA GLU A 98 -11.50 5.58 8.68
C GLU A 98 -10.50 6.17 7.69
N THR A 99 -9.73 5.33 7.00
CA THR A 99 -8.74 5.79 6.03
C THR A 99 -9.25 5.77 4.60
N ASN A 100 -10.49 5.38 4.39
CA ASN A 100 -11.11 5.32 3.05
C ASN A 100 -10.26 4.52 2.06
N TYR A 101 -9.96 3.28 2.41
CA TYR A 101 -9.08 2.43 1.61
C TYR A 101 -9.77 1.89 0.35
N LEU A 102 -8.95 1.50 -0.64
CA LEU A 102 -9.49 0.91 -1.87
C LEU A 102 -9.82 -0.58 -1.71
N ASP A 103 -8.95 -1.32 -1.05
CA ASP A 103 -9.13 -2.75 -0.88
C ASP A 103 -8.34 -3.24 0.32
N TYR A 104 -8.65 -4.46 0.73
CA TYR A 104 -8.11 -5.05 1.96
C TYR A 104 -7.82 -6.52 1.64
N LEU A 105 -6.56 -6.85 1.44
CA LEU A 105 -6.14 -8.18 0.98
C LEU A 105 -5.50 -8.97 2.10
N VAL A 106 -5.82 -10.26 2.19
CA VAL A 106 -5.29 -11.14 3.24
C VAL A 106 -4.16 -11.99 2.66
N LYS A 107 -3.04 -12.03 3.39
CA LYS A 107 -1.87 -12.83 3.00
C LYS A 107 -2.20 -14.32 3.03
N PRO A 108 -1.58 -15.13 2.17
CA PRO A 108 -0.58 -14.76 1.16
C PRO A 108 -1.26 -14.16 -0.07
N ILE A 109 -0.62 -13.16 -0.65
CA ILE A 109 -1.18 -12.47 -1.81
C ILE A 109 -0.49 -12.96 -3.06
N GLU A 110 -1.28 -13.57 -3.96
CA GLU A 110 -0.76 -14.01 -5.23
C GLU A 110 -0.84 -12.89 -6.25
N PHE A 111 -0.07 -13.02 -7.32
CA PHE A 111 0.00 -11.99 -8.35
C PHE A 111 -1.38 -11.62 -8.89
N ASP A 112 -2.20 -12.63 -9.23
CA ASP A 112 -3.52 -12.38 -9.80
C ASP A 112 -4.45 -11.64 -8.84
N VAL A 113 -4.34 -11.90 -7.54
CA VAL A 113 -5.16 -11.22 -6.55
C VAL A 113 -4.82 -9.74 -6.53
N LEU A 114 -3.53 -9.41 -6.50
CA LEU A 114 -3.10 -8.02 -6.51
C LEU A 114 -3.46 -7.34 -7.84
N ARG A 115 -3.23 -8.02 -8.95
CA ARG A 115 -3.57 -7.48 -10.27
C ARG A 115 -5.04 -7.10 -10.36
N LYS A 116 -5.91 -8.02 -9.95
CA LYS A 116 -7.35 -7.76 -10.01
C LYS A 116 -7.77 -6.60 -9.10
N SER A 117 -7.17 -6.53 -7.91
CA SER A 117 -7.48 -5.45 -6.98
C SER A 117 -7.09 -4.09 -7.57
N ILE A 118 -5.91 -4.01 -8.16
CA ILE A 118 -5.44 -2.77 -8.77
C ILE A 118 -6.31 -2.39 -9.97
N GLU A 119 -6.60 -3.34 -10.85
CA GLU A 119 -7.41 -3.07 -12.04
C GLU A 119 -8.82 -2.64 -11.67
N LYS A 120 -9.42 -3.32 -10.72
CA LYS A 120 -10.79 -3.07 -10.32
C LYS A 120 -10.96 -1.77 -9.54
N ASN A 121 -10.01 -1.47 -8.68
CA ASN A 121 -10.16 -0.36 -7.74
C ASN A 121 -9.32 0.86 -8.10
N PHE A 122 -8.03 0.66 -8.36
CA PHE A 122 -7.12 1.78 -8.57
C PHE A 122 -7.19 2.35 -9.98
N GLU A 123 -7.15 1.48 -10.99
CA GLU A 123 -7.13 1.97 -12.38
C GLU A 123 -8.42 2.66 -12.77
N LYS A 124 -9.52 2.33 -12.12
CA LYS A 124 -10.80 3.03 -12.37
C LYS A 124 -10.75 4.49 -11.96
N LEU A 125 -9.90 4.83 -10.99
CA LEU A 125 -9.77 6.21 -10.53
C LEU A 125 -9.11 7.10 -11.58
N SER A 126 -8.40 6.51 -12.53
CA SER A 126 -7.67 7.25 -13.55
C SER A 126 -8.52 7.61 -14.76
N LYS A 127 -9.75 7.17 -14.79
CA LYS A 127 -10.64 7.39 -15.93
C LYS A 127 -11.61 8.50 -15.70
#